data_2cce664031783cfebacf02d787752351
#
_entry.id   2cce664031783cfebacf02d787752351
#
_cell.length_a   1.000
_cell.length_b   1.000
_cell.length_c   1.000
_cell.angle_alpha   90.00
_cell.angle_beta   90.00
_cell.angle_gamma   90.00
#
_symmetry.space_group_name_H-M   'P 1'
#
loop_
_entity.id
_entity.type
_entity.pdbx_description
1 polymer ?
#
loop_
_entity_poly.entity_id
_entity_poly.type
_entity_poly.pdbx_seq_one_letter_code
_entity_poly.pdbx_strand_id
1 'polypeptide(L)'
;MPLQTHFTLNTGANIPAVGFGTWQAPPGQVENAVEIALRSGYRHIDCASIYRNEVEVGDGIRKSGVPRSEIFITGKLWNTKHAPEDVEKGLDKTLKDLGTDYLDLFLMHWPVAFKSGDDWFPIDSDGVFELADIDPAVTYAAMEKLLETGKVRAIGVSNFTKDRLDKLLSKTTTVPAVNQIEAHPYLQQPELFDYCKSKGIQIAAYSPLGNNQTGEPRTVDDPLVAELGKKLGLDIGQVLYSWGVQRGSVVLPKSVTPSRIESNLQVAELPQDAFKQLNDLERNKRYNWQTRWGFDIFQELGEEEVNKVARETGPENLEKFGKK
;
A
#
# COMPACT_ATOMS: atom_id res chain seq x y z
N MET A 1 7.28 26.66 0.56
CA MET A 1 8.21 25.96 1.49
C MET A 1 8.72 24.72 0.75
N PRO A 2 9.96 24.29 0.91
CA PRO A 2 10.44 23.08 0.23
C PRO A 2 9.57 21.89 0.63
N LEU A 3 9.41 20.91 -0.30
CA LEU A 3 8.65 19.70 -0.02
C LEU A 3 9.23 18.94 1.18
N GLN A 4 8.35 18.34 1.97
CA GLN A 4 8.77 17.50 3.08
C GLN A 4 9.46 16.24 2.55
N THR A 5 10.62 15.92 3.10
CA THR A 5 11.33 14.67 2.79
C THR A 5 10.86 13.52 3.67
N HIS A 6 10.23 13.82 4.80
CA HIS A 6 9.70 12.86 5.78
C HIS A 6 8.41 13.38 6.39
N PHE A 7 7.57 12.47 6.86
CA PHE A 7 6.41 12.75 7.70
C PHE A 7 6.63 12.12 9.08
N THR A 8 6.24 12.83 10.14
CA THR A 8 6.32 12.30 11.51
C THR A 8 5.05 11.52 11.83
N LEU A 9 5.20 10.24 12.14
CA LEU A 9 4.10 9.35 12.57
C LEU A 9 3.68 9.68 14.02
N ASN A 10 2.49 9.21 14.41
CA ASN A 10 2.00 9.34 15.79
C ASN A 10 2.87 8.60 16.84
N THR A 11 3.74 7.71 16.40
CA THR A 11 4.76 7.05 17.22
C THR A 11 6.01 7.91 17.45
N GLY A 12 6.13 9.06 16.79
CA GLY A 12 7.34 9.89 16.77
C GLY A 12 8.39 9.47 15.74
N ALA A 13 8.22 8.34 15.05
CA ALA A 13 9.11 7.93 13.99
C ALA A 13 8.91 8.77 12.72
N ASN A 14 9.97 8.95 11.93
CA ASN A 14 9.90 9.63 10.65
C ASN A 14 9.84 8.63 9.50
N ILE A 15 8.77 8.69 8.70
CA ILE A 15 8.64 7.91 7.48
C ILE A 15 9.06 8.76 6.28
N PRO A 16 9.97 8.28 5.40
CA PRO A 16 10.32 9.00 4.18
C PRO A 16 9.11 9.23 3.27
N ALA A 17 8.99 10.45 2.74
CA ALA A 17 7.85 10.88 1.93
C ALA A 17 7.75 10.13 0.59
N VAL A 18 8.87 9.61 0.08
CA VAL A 18 8.90 8.77 -1.13
C VAL A 18 9.45 7.40 -0.74
N GLY A 19 8.60 6.36 -0.87
CA GLY A 19 8.97 4.98 -0.63
C GLY A 19 9.03 4.19 -1.94
N PHE A 20 9.88 3.16 -1.99
CA PHE A 20 9.99 2.28 -3.14
C PHE A 20 9.01 1.09 -3.03
N GLY A 21 8.03 1.04 -3.92
CA GLY A 21 7.06 -0.06 -4.00
C GLY A 21 7.63 -1.29 -4.71
N THR A 22 7.28 -2.48 -4.21
CA THR A 22 7.79 -3.76 -4.73
C THR A 22 6.72 -4.62 -5.42
N TRP A 23 5.46 -4.14 -5.45
CA TRP A 23 4.36 -4.88 -6.07
C TRP A 23 4.53 -5.04 -7.58
N GLN A 24 4.12 -6.21 -8.12
CA GLN A 24 4.21 -6.56 -9.55
C GLN A 24 5.61 -6.41 -10.18
N ALA A 25 6.68 -6.45 -9.40
CA ALA A 25 7.99 -6.62 -9.99
C ALA A 25 8.11 -8.07 -10.52
N PRO A 26 8.51 -8.28 -11.78
CA PRO A 26 8.72 -9.62 -12.30
C PRO A 26 9.74 -10.40 -11.46
N PRO A 27 9.58 -11.74 -11.31
CA PRO A 27 10.58 -12.57 -10.66
C PRO A 27 12.00 -12.32 -11.19
N GLY A 28 12.99 -12.25 -10.31
CA GLY A 28 14.39 -11.99 -10.65
C GLY A 28 14.73 -10.53 -10.96
N GLN A 29 13.77 -9.59 -10.86
CA GLN A 29 14.03 -8.17 -11.13
C GLN A 29 13.94 -7.29 -9.90
N VAL A 30 13.20 -7.71 -8.86
CA VAL A 30 12.98 -6.87 -7.68
C VAL A 30 14.24 -6.70 -6.85
N GLU A 31 15.09 -7.71 -6.77
CA GLU A 31 16.38 -7.63 -6.07
C GLU A 31 17.22 -6.47 -6.60
N ASN A 32 17.48 -6.46 -7.91
CA ASN A 32 18.26 -5.39 -8.56
C ASN A 32 17.58 -4.03 -8.45
N ALA A 33 16.25 -3.98 -8.56
CA ALA A 33 15.49 -2.73 -8.43
C ALA A 33 15.59 -2.13 -7.02
N VAL A 34 15.53 -2.96 -5.98
CA VAL A 34 15.70 -2.53 -4.56
C VAL A 34 17.14 -2.07 -4.31
N GLU A 35 18.14 -2.80 -4.81
CA GLU A 35 19.54 -2.40 -4.73
C GLU A 35 19.76 -1.00 -5.32
N ILE A 36 19.29 -0.78 -6.56
CA ILE A 36 19.40 0.51 -7.25
C ILE A 36 18.65 1.60 -6.46
N ALA A 37 17.42 1.33 -6.01
CA ALA A 37 16.64 2.31 -5.25
C ALA A 37 17.39 2.78 -4.00
N LEU A 38 17.92 1.86 -3.21
CA LEU A 38 18.65 2.21 -1.99
C LEU A 38 19.95 2.94 -2.28
N ARG A 39 20.71 2.55 -3.30
CA ARG A 39 21.92 3.24 -3.75
C ARG A 39 21.63 4.64 -4.31
N SER A 40 20.46 4.84 -4.91
CA SER A 40 19.99 6.14 -5.41
C SER A 40 19.48 7.07 -4.32
N GLY A 41 19.37 6.60 -3.08
CA GLY A 41 18.97 7.43 -1.92
C GLY A 41 17.59 7.15 -1.35
N TYR A 42 16.82 6.19 -1.88
CA TYR A 42 15.61 5.73 -1.16
C TYR A 42 15.99 5.21 0.23
N ARG A 43 15.11 5.51 1.20
CA ARG A 43 15.24 5.02 2.58
C ARG A 43 13.93 4.42 3.11
N HIS A 44 12.98 4.15 2.22
CA HIS A 44 11.71 3.48 2.54
C HIS A 44 11.42 2.42 1.47
N ILE A 45 11.21 1.18 1.90
CA ILE A 45 10.83 0.04 1.05
C ILE A 45 9.45 -0.44 1.49
N ASP A 46 8.50 -0.51 0.56
CA ASP A 46 7.13 -1.00 0.80
C ASP A 46 6.97 -2.41 0.22
N CYS A 47 6.75 -3.38 1.11
CA CYS A 47 6.62 -4.80 0.82
C CYS A 47 5.23 -5.32 1.19
N ALA A 48 4.94 -6.56 0.81
CA ALA A 48 3.86 -7.37 1.36
C ALA A 48 4.11 -8.85 1.06
N SER A 49 3.75 -9.72 1.99
CA SER A 49 3.93 -11.17 1.84
C SER A 49 3.23 -11.74 0.59
N ILE A 50 2.04 -11.18 0.23
CA ILE A 50 1.29 -11.59 -0.96
C ILE A 50 2.00 -11.26 -2.29
N TYR A 51 3.00 -10.36 -2.29
CA TYR A 51 3.78 -10.06 -3.49
C TYR A 51 4.74 -11.20 -3.85
N ARG A 52 4.99 -12.12 -2.90
CA ARG A 52 5.81 -13.34 -3.06
C ARG A 52 7.24 -13.07 -3.53
N ASN A 53 7.78 -11.90 -3.20
CA ASN A 53 9.11 -11.46 -3.60
C ASN A 53 9.94 -10.90 -2.43
N GLU A 54 9.50 -11.11 -1.18
CA GLU A 54 10.20 -10.57 0.01
C GLU A 54 11.63 -11.10 0.14
N VAL A 55 11.92 -12.34 -0.29
CA VAL A 55 13.30 -12.89 -0.31
C VAL A 55 14.20 -12.06 -1.22
N GLU A 56 13.76 -11.78 -2.46
CA GLU A 56 14.51 -10.95 -3.41
C GLU A 56 14.65 -9.50 -2.89
N VAL A 57 13.62 -8.96 -2.22
CA VAL A 57 13.69 -7.64 -1.59
C VAL A 57 14.79 -7.63 -0.52
N GLY A 58 14.83 -8.65 0.35
CA GLY A 58 15.86 -8.81 1.37
C GLY A 58 17.27 -8.93 0.77
N ASP A 59 17.40 -9.66 -0.33
CA ASP A 59 18.68 -9.78 -1.06
C ASP A 59 19.10 -8.42 -1.64
N GLY A 60 18.20 -7.66 -2.24
CA GLY A 60 18.45 -6.31 -2.74
C GLY A 60 18.88 -5.34 -1.63
N ILE A 61 18.22 -5.41 -0.45
CA ILE A 61 18.61 -4.60 0.72
C ILE A 61 20.06 -4.93 1.12
N ARG A 62 20.41 -6.21 1.27
CA ARG A 62 21.76 -6.63 1.64
C ARG A 62 22.81 -6.19 0.61
N LYS A 63 22.52 -6.36 -0.67
CA LYS A 63 23.42 -5.95 -1.78
C LYS A 63 23.61 -4.45 -1.89
N SER A 64 22.64 -3.66 -1.47
CA SER A 64 22.75 -2.19 -1.49
C SER A 64 23.89 -1.67 -0.60
N GLY A 65 24.22 -2.40 0.47
CA GLY A 65 25.20 -1.99 1.49
C GLY A 65 24.69 -0.91 2.43
N VAL A 66 23.42 -0.46 2.29
CA VAL A 66 22.82 0.53 3.19
C VAL A 66 22.49 -0.15 4.53
N PRO A 67 22.92 0.41 5.67
CA PRO A 67 22.62 -0.16 6.98
C PRO A 67 21.13 -0.31 7.23
N ARG A 68 20.68 -1.45 7.80
CA ARG A 68 19.27 -1.69 8.12
C ARG A 68 18.63 -0.56 8.95
N SER A 69 19.38 0.03 9.84
CA SER A 69 18.92 1.14 10.70
C SER A 69 18.61 2.43 9.97
N GLU A 70 19.07 2.57 8.72
CA GLU A 70 18.78 3.72 7.87
C GLU A 70 17.57 3.48 6.95
N ILE A 71 17.03 2.26 6.92
CA ILE A 71 15.95 1.88 6.00
C ILE A 71 14.66 1.71 6.80
N PHE A 72 13.61 2.42 6.38
CA PHE A 72 12.24 2.22 6.84
C PHE A 72 11.58 1.12 6.01
N ILE A 73 11.25 -0.01 6.61
CA ILE A 73 10.60 -1.14 5.92
C ILE A 73 9.15 -1.25 6.37
N THR A 74 8.24 -1.18 5.40
CA THR A 74 6.83 -1.47 5.57
C THR A 74 6.53 -2.89 5.08
N GLY A 75 5.94 -3.72 5.93
CA GLY A 75 5.36 -5.02 5.58
C GLY A 75 3.86 -5.04 5.79
N LYS A 76 3.17 -6.07 5.27
CA LYS A 76 1.71 -6.17 5.36
C LYS A 76 1.25 -7.59 5.69
N LEU A 77 0.33 -7.69 6.66
CA LEU A 77 -0.35 -8.93 7.04
C LEU A 77 -1.37 -9.31 5.97
N TRP A 78 -1.22 -10.50 5.40
CA TRP A 78 -2.16 -10.98 4.40
C TRP A 78 -3.46 -11.51 5.00
N ASN A 79 -4.52 -11.52 4.21
CA ASN A 79 -5.90 -11.80 4.62
C ASN A 79 -6.10 -13.20 5.25
N THR A 80 -5.28 -14.21 4.90
CA THR A 80 -5.33 -15.57 5.49
C THR A 80 -4.65 -15.66 6.86
N LYS A 81 -4.07 -14.58 7.36
CA LYS A 81 -3.37 -14.50 8.66
C LYS A 81 -4.05 -13.55 9.65
N HIS A 82 -5.35 -13.29 9.45
CA HIS A 82 -6.13 -12.40 10.32
C HIS A 82 -6.59 -13.06 11.63
N ALA A 83 -6.63 -14.38 11.73
CA ALA A 83 -6.89 -15.05 13.01
C ALA A 83 -5.80 -14.67 14.03
N PRO A 84 -6.15 -14.32 15.27
CA PRO A 84 -5.19 -13.82 16.27
C PRO A 84 -3.94 -14.70 16.46
N GLU A 85 -4.12 -16.02 16.39
CA GLU A 85 -3.05 -17.01 16.50
C GLU A 85 -2.13 -17.09 15.26
N ASP A 86 -2.52 -16.47 14.15
CA ASP A 86 -1.77 -16.48 12.89
C ASP A 86 -1.07 -15.14 12.61
N VAL A 87 -1.43 -14.07 13.32
CA VAL A 87 -0.88 -12.72 13.10
C VAL A 87 0.63 -12.69 13.28
N GLU A 88 1.15 -13.22 14.39
CA GLU A 88 2.59 -13.27 14.63
C GLU A 88 3.31 -14.20 13.66
N LYS A 89 2.71 -15.33 13.29
CA LYS A 89 3.27 -16.25 12.28
C LYS A 89 3.42 -15.57 10.92
N GLY A 90 2.45 -14.72 10.55
CA GLY A 90 2.52 -13.92 9.32
C GLY A 90 3.68 -12.92 9.35
N LEU A 91 3.89 -12.25 10.48
CA LEU A 91 5.03 -11.36 10.69
C LEU A 91 6.35 -12.12 10.64
N ASP A 92 6.47 -13.24 11.37
CA ASP A 92 7.70 -14.03 11.44
C ASP A 92 8.12 -14.55 10.05
N LYS A 93 7.14 -14.92 9.21
CA LYS A 93 7.41 -15.30 7.83
C LYS A 93 8.00 -14.12 7.04
N THR A 94 7.39 -12.93 7.11
CA THR A 94 7.88 -11.72 6.46
C THR A 94 9.30 -11.37 6.92
N LEU A 95 9.56 -11.40 8.23
CA LEU A 95 10.90 -11.12 8.79
C LEU A 95 11.94 -12.11 8.27
N LYS A 96 11.59 -13.39 8.26
CA LYS A 96 12.44 -14.46 7.72
C LYS A 96 12.76 -14.25 6.24
N ASP A 97 11.73 -13.97 5.43
CA ASP A 97 11.88 -13.82 3.98
C ASP A 97 12.72 -12.57 3.64
N LEU A 98 12.50 -11.46 4.33
CA LEU A 98 13.32 -10.24 4.20
C LEU A 98 14.74 -10.37 4.80
N GLY A 99 14.96 -11.32 5.71
CA GLY A 99 16.23 -11.47 6.42
C GLY A 99 16.51 -10.30 7.38
N THR A 100 15.50 -9.85 8.13
CA THR A 100 15.59 -8.76 9.10
C THR A 100 14.91 -9.15 10.41
N ASP A 101 15.33 -8.52 11.52
CA ASP A 101 14.80 -8.84 12.86
C ASP A 101 13.56 -8.00 13.20
N TYR A 102 13.29 -6.93 12.45
CA TYR A 102 12.16 -6.04 12.72
C TYR A 102 11.65 -5.34 11.46
N LEU A 103 10.39 -4.89 11.50
CA LEU A 103 9.80 -3.94 10.58
C LEU A 103 9.63 -2.57 11.26
N ASP A 104 9.75 -1.50 10.49
CA ASP A 104 9.43 -0.14 10.96
C ASP A 104 7.92 0.09 11.00
N LEU A 105 7.18 -0.54 10.08
CA LEU A 105 5.73 -0.46 9.99
C LEU A 105 5.13 -1.81 9.51
N PHE A 106 4.12 -2.29 10.21
CA PHE A 106 3.34 -3.47 9.79
C PHE A 106 1.88 -3.13 9.64
N LEU A 107 1.33 -3.35 8.45
CA LEU A 107 -0.05 -2.97 8.11
C LEU A 107 -0.95 -4.20 8.00
N MET A 108 -2.19 -4.10 8.46
CA MET A 108 -3.27 -4.98 8.00
C MET A 108 -3.54 -4.64 6.53
N HIS A 109 -3.31 -5.59 5.60
CA HIS A 109 -3.30 -5.29 4.16
C HIS A 109 -4.69 -4.90 3.63
N TRP A 110 -5.74 -5.60 4.08
CA TRP A 110 -7.12 -5.35 3.70
C TRP A 110 -8.05 -5.55 4.91
N PRO A 111 -9.19 -4.86 4.98
CA PRO A 111 -10.14 -5.01 6.09
C PRO A 111 -11.03 -6.26 5.96
N VAL A 112 -10.54 -7.33 5.41
CA VAL A 112 -11.27 -8.59 5.18
C VAL A 112 -10.39 -9.79 5.51
N ALA A 113 -10.93 -10.73 6.28
CA ALA A 113 -10.26 -11.97 6.61
C ALA A 113 -10.66 -13.07 5.60
N PHE A 114 -9.67 -13.82 5.13
CA PHE A 114 -9.89 -15.08 4.42
C PHE A 114 -9.77 -16.25 5.39
N LYS A 115 -10.31 -17.39 5.02
CA LYS A 115 -10.11 -18.64 5.74
C LYS A 115 -8.62 -18.86 6.02
N SER A 116 -8.27 -19.10 7.27
CA SER A 116 -6.88 -19.32 7.68
C SER A 116 -6.29 -20.55 6.99
N GLY A 117 -5.01 -20.44 6.66
CA GLY A 117 -4.26 -21.51 6.01
C GLY A 117 -3.03 -21.00 5.27
N ASP A 118 -2.40 -21.91 4.53
CA ASP A 118 -1.22 -21.62 3.70
C ASP A 118 -1.60 -21.27 2.25
N ASP A 119 -2.85 -21.46 1.90
CA ASP A 119 -3.38 -21.03 0.62
C ASP A 119 -3.57 -19.52 0.63
N TRP A 120 -2.93 -18.82 -0.31
CA TRP A 120 -3.02 -17.37 -0.39
C TRP A 120 -4.39 -16.86 -0.80
N PHE A 121 -5.11 -17.65 -1.59
CA PHE A 121 -6.39 -17.33 -2.18
C PHE A 121 -7.34 -18.51 -2.04
N PRO A 122 -7.83 -18.78 -0.80
CA PRO A 122 -8.72 -19.89 -0.56
C PRO A 122 -10.05 -19.67 -1.28
N ILE A 123 -10.42 -20.62 -2.14
CA ILE A 123 -11.68 -20.66 -2.90
C ILE A 123 -12.37 -21.98 -2.70
N ASP A 124 -13.70 -21.97 -2.75
CA ASP A 124 -14.52 -23.17 -2.73
C ASP A 124 -14.59 -23.87 -4.11
N SER A 125 -15.42 -24.91 -4.22
CA SER A 125 -15.61 -25.66 -5.46
C SER A 125 -16.20 -24.85 -6.62
N ASP A 126 -16.85 -23.73 -6.32
CA ASP A 126 -17.47 -22.84 -7.30
C ASP A 126 -16.54 -21.65 -7.65
N GLY A 127 -15.35 -21.59 -7.03
CA GLY A 127 -14.37 -20.54 -7.23
C GLY A 127 -14.67 -19.26 -6.45
N VAL A 128 -15.57 -19.32 -5.47
CA VAL A 128 -15.87 -18.18 -4.59
C VAL A 128 -14.87 -18.18 -3.43
N PHE A 129 -14.39 -16.98 -3.06
CA PHE A 129 -13.43 -16.84 -1.96
C PHE A 129 -14.03 -17.27 -0.63
N GLU A 130 -13.31 -18.11 0.12
CA GLU A 130 -13.68 -18.51 1.47
C GLU A 130 -13.27 -17.41 2.47
N LEU A 131 -14.24 -16.61 2.89
CA LEU A 131 -14.04 -15.56 3.88
C LEU A 131 -14.15 -16.13 5.31
N ALA A 132 -13.49 -15.48 6.26
CA ALA A 132 -13.64 -15.72 7.68
C ALA A 132 -14.36 -14.54 8.35
N ASP A 133 -15.29 -14.83 9.23
CA ASP A 133 -16.00 -13.80 10.01
C ASP A 133 -15.14 -13.35 11.20
N ILE A 134 -14.11 -12.57 10.89
CA ILE A 134 -13.19 -11.99 11.88
C ILE A 134 -13.28 -10.47 11.77
N ASP A 135 -13.76 -9.82 12.84
CA ASP A 135 -13.75 -8.36 12.93
C ASP A 135 -12.29 -7.84 12.84
N PRO A 136 -12.00 -6.88 11.94
CA PRO A 136 -10.66 -6.29 11.85
C PRO A 136 -10.08 -5.80 13.19
N ALA A 137 -10.93 -5.40 14.14
CA ALA A 137 -10.47 -5.00 15.47
C ALA A 137 -9.86 -6.18 16.26
N VAL A 138 -10.35 -7.40 16.06
CA VAL A 138 -9.79 -8.62 16.68
C VAL A 138 -8.38 -8.90 16.14
N THR A 139 -8.21 -8.81 14.83
CA THR A 139 -6.90 -8.92 14.17
C THR A 139 -5.97 -7.81 14.65
N TYR A 140 -6.47 -6.57 14.70
CA TYR A 140 -5.66 -5.42 15.10
C TYR A 140 -5.21 -5.51 16.56
N ALA A 141 -6.07 -6.00 17.46
CA ALA A 141 -5.68 -6.26 18.84
C ALA A 141 -4.55 -7.30 18.98
N ALA A 142 -4.49 -8.27 18.08
CA ALA A 142 -3.34 -9.18 18.00
C ALA A 142 -2.10 -8.47 17.45
N MET A 143 -2.26 -7.55 16.49
CA MET A 143 -1.14 -6.72 15.99
C MET A 143 -0.60 -5.78 17.07
N GLU A 144 -1.45 -5.22 17.94
CA GLU A 144 -1.02 -4.37 19.08
C GLU A 144 -0.01 -5.09 19.99
N LYS A 145 -0.22 -6.40 20.23
CA LYS A 145 0.71 -7.22 21.04
C LYS A 145 2.09 -7.36 20.39
N LEU A 146 2.19 -7.25 19.07
CA LEU A 146 3.48 -7.34 18.38
C LEU A 146 4.42 -6.17 18.72
N LEU A 147 3.89 -5.02 19.13
CA LEU A 147 4.69 -3.87 19.57
C LEU A 147 5.56 -4.18 20.78
N GLU A 148 5.13 -5.11 21.65
CA GLU A 148 5.87 -5.53 22.85
C GLU A 148 7.02 -6.49 22.52
N THR A 149 6.99 -7.12 21.35
CA THR A 149 7.98 -8.11 20.93
C THR A 149 9.28 -7.49 20.40
N GLY A 150 9.26 -6.21 20.05
CA GLY A 150 10.36 -5.53 19.35
C GLY A 150 10.47 -5.88 17.87
N LYS A 151 9.63 -6.80 17.35
CA LYS A 151 9.61 -7.20 15.93
C LYS A 151 8.97 -6.14 15.02
N VAL A 152 8.17 -5.23 15.56
CA VAL A 152 7.59 -4.09 14.84
C VAL A 152 7.69 -2.81 15.66
N ARG A 153 7.94 -1.67 14.99
CA ARG A 153 8.03 -0.35 15.64
C ARG A 153 6.74 0.44 15.58
N ALA A 154 5.94 0.22 14.55
CA ALA A 154 4.63 0.82 14.35
C ALA A 154 3.69 -0.17 13.67
N ILE A 155 2.39 -0.05 13.94
CA ILE A 155 1.34 -0.79 13.26
C ILE A 155 0.36 0.16 12.60
N GLY A 156 -0.33 -0.32 11.58
CA GLY A 156 -1.33 0.46 10.87
C GLY A 156 -2.24 -0.42 10.01
N VAL A 157 -2.94 0.23 9.11
CA VAL A 157 -3.93 -0.42 8.26
C VAL A 157 -3.76 -0.01 6.80
N SER A 158 -4.41 -0.74 5.90
CA SER A 158 -4.47 -0.40 4.48
C SER A 158 -5.88 -0.65 3.95
N ASN A 159 -6.35 0.21 3.05
CA ASN A 159 -7.67 0.14 2.43
C ASN A 159 -8.86 0.33 3.41
N PHE A 160 -8.67 1.09 4.47
CA PHE A 160 -9.72 1.41 5.42
C PHE A 160 -10.43 2.69 5.02
N THR A 161 -11.77 2.63 4.93
CA THR A 161 -12.64 3.81 4.81
C THR A 161 -12.75 4.52 6.16
N LYS A 162 -13.29 5.74 6.15
CA LYS A 162 -13.56 6.49 7.39
C LYS A 162 -14.42 5.67 8.37
N ASP A 163 -15.50 5.06 7.89
CA ASP A 163 -16.41 4.28 8.75
C ASP A 163 -15.72 3.03 9.34
N ARG A 164 -14.84 2.39 8.58
CA ARG A 164 -14.02 1.27 9.09
C ARG A 164 -13.02 1.73 10.13
N LEU A 165 -12.40 2.89 9.93
CA LEU A 165 -11.51 3.50 10.93
C LEU A 165 -12.27 3.88 12.20
N ASP A 166 -13.47 4.49 12.10
CA ASP A 166 -14.29 4.82 13.26
C ASP A 166 -14.62 3.56 14.09
N LYS A 167 -15.02 2.47 13.41
CA LYS A 167 -15.28 1.18 14.09
C LYS A 167 -14.03 0.60 14.73
N LEU A 168 -12.88 0.64 14.04
CA LEU A 168 -11.61 0.15 14.56
C LEU A 168 -11.20 0.94 15.80
N LEU A 169 -11.17 2.27 15.71
CA LEU A 169 -10.74 3.16 16.78
C LEU A 169 -11.63 3.08 18.03
N SER A 170 -12.90 2.69 17.86
CA SER A 170 -13.79 2.47 19.01
C SER A 170 -13.47 1.21 19.82
N LYS A 171 -12.63 0.30 19.30
CA LYS A 171 -12.36 -1.02 19.88
C LYS A 171 -10.87 -1.27 20.15
N THR A 172 -9.98 -0.35 19.77
CA THR A 172 -8.52 -0.53 19.86
C THR A 172 -7.89 0.52 20.74
N THR A 173 -6.72 0.24 21.28
CA THR A 173 -5.98 1.15 22.17
C THR A 173 -4.90 1.94 21.45
N THR A 174 -4.38 1.38 20.35
CA THR A 174 -3.33 1.98 19.54
C THR A 174 -3.92 2.58 18.26
N VAL A 175 -3.79 3.88 18.06
CA VAL A 175 -4.18 4.53 16.82
C VAL A 175 -3.25 4.04 15.69
N PRO A 176 -3.78 3.60 14.53
CA PRO A 176 -2.95 3.24 13.39
C PRO A 176 -1.98 4.36 13.03
N ALA A 177 -0.69 4.03 12.86
CA ALA A 177 0.30 5.04 12.47
C ALA A 177 0.11 5.48 11.01
N VAL A 178 -0.35 4.56 10.15
CA VAL A 178 -0.57 4.77 8.72
C VAL A 178 -1.89 4.12 8.30
N ASN A 179 -2.60 4.78 7.38
CA ASN A 179 -3.59 4.14 6.49
C ASN A 179 -3.05 4.23 5.06
N GLN A 180 -2.70 3.08 4.47
CA GLN A 180 -2.20 3.03 3.10
C GLN A 180 -3.37 2.79 2.13
N ILE A 181 -3.61 3.72 1.22
CA ILE A 181 -4.77 3.73 0.33
C ILE A 181 -4.39 4.00 -1.12
N GLU A 182 -5.26 3.65 -2.05
CA GLU A 182 -5.18 4.17 -3.41
C GLU A 182 -5.42 5.67 -3.40
N ALA A 183 -4.45 6.46 -3.86
CA ALA A 183 -4.64 7.90 -3.99
C ALA A 183 -3.79 8.48 -5.14
N HIS A 184 -4.45 9.26 -6.00
CA HIS A 184 -3.90 9.95 -7.16
C HIS A 184 -4.89 11.06 -7.58
N PRO A 185 -4.57 11.97 -8.52
CA PRO A 185 -5.48 13.05 -8.90
C PRO A 185 -6.90 12.64 -9.31
N TYR A 186 -7.12 11.43 -9.83
CA TYR A 186 -8.47 10.93 -10.14
C TYR A 186 -9.21 10.30 -8.95
N LEU A 187 -8.52 10.06 -7.83
CA LEU A 187 -9.10 9.52 -6.59
C LEU A 187 -8.42 10.18 -5.39
N GLN A 188 -8.89 11.35 -5.02
CA GLN A 188 -8.24 12.16 -3.98
C GLN A 188 -8.71 11.85 -2.57
N GLN A 189 -9.95 11.42 -2.39
CA GLN A 189 -10.53 11.05 -1.10
C GLN A 189 -10.33 12.13 0.00
N PRO A 190 -10.72 13.40 -0.23
CA PRO A 190 -10.41 14.51 0.67
C PRO A 190 -10.94 14.31 2.09
N GLU A 191 -12.17 13.80 2.23
CA GLU A 191 -12.78 13.54 3.55
C GLU A 191 -11.99 12.50 4.36
N LEU A 192 -11.49 11.43 3.70
CA LEU A 192 -10.66 10.43 4.36
C LEU A 192 -9.30 10.99 4.76
N PHE A 193 -8.70 11.86 3.92
CA PHE A 193 -7.45 12.55 4.25
C PHE A 193 -7.61 13.43 5.49
N ASP A 194 -8.63 14.28 5.52
CA ASP A 194 -8.91 15.19 6.63
C ASP A 194 -9.21 14.41 7.90
N TYR A 195 -9.99 13.32 7.78
CA TYR A 195 -10.27 12.43 8.90
C TYR A 195 -8.99 11.81 9.46
N CYS A 196 -8.17 11.17 8.62
CA CYS A 196 -6.91 10.57 9.06
C CYS A 196 -5.99 11.59 9.73
N LYS A 197 -5.85 12.77 9.13
CA LYS A 197 -5.07 13.87 9.70
C LYS A 197 -5.59 14.27 11.10
N SER A 198 -6.91 14.36 11.27
CA SER A 198 -7.53 14.71 12.56
C SER A 198 -7.27 13.66 13.66
N LYS A 199 -7.01 12.42 13.28
CA LYS A 199 -6.70 11.29 14.18
C LYS A 199 -5.20 11.03 14.33
N GLY A 200 -4.33 11.82 13.69
CA GLY A 200 -2.89 11.58 13.69
C GLY A 200 -2.46 10.35 12.89
N ILE A 201 -3.27 9.93 11.91
CA ILE A 201 -2.99 8.81 11.01
C ILE A 201 -2.37 9.36 9.73
N GLN A 202 -1.15 8.94 9.41
CA GLN A 202 -0.50 9.33 8.17
C GLN A 202 -1.08 8.56 6.97
N ILE A 203 -1.36 9.26 5.86
CA ILE A 203 -1.72 8.60 4.59
C ILE A 203 -0.47 8.19 3.83
N ALA A 204 -0.46 6.95 3.32
CA ALA A 204 0.47 6.50 2.30
C ALA A 204 -0.32 6.15 1.02
N ALA A 205 0.10 6.73 -0.11
CA ALA A 205 -0.59 6.59 -1.40
C ALA A 205 0.07 5.50 -2.25
N TYR A 206 -0.63 4.39 -2.46
CA TYR A 206 -0.25 3.42 -3.48
C TYR A 206 -0.92 3.73 -4.82
N SER A 207 -0.41 3.14 -5.92
CA SER A 207 -0.83 3.45 -7.30
C SER A 207 -0.87 4.95 -7.62
N PRO A 208 0.13 5.75 -7.25
CA PRO A 208 0.10 7.21 -7.41
C PRO A 208 0.02 7.68 -8.87
N LEU A 209 0.26 6.79 -9.83
CA LEU A 209 0.12 7.02 -11.28
C LEU A 209 -1.23 6.53 -11.85
N GLY A 210 -2.11 5.99 -11.02
CA GLY A 210 -3.20 5.11 -11.42
C GLY A 210 -2.71 3.67 -11.62
N ASN A 211 -3.63 2.75 -11.94
CA ASN A 211 -3.35 1.33 -12.08
C ASN A 211 -3.63 0.84 -13.51
N ASN A 212 -2.80 -0.06 -14.03
CA ASN A 212 -2.88 -0.59 -15.39
C ASN A 212 -3.68 -1.90 -15.51
N GLN A 213 -4.28 -2.39 -14.43
CA GLN A 213 -4.99 -3.68 -14.43
C GLN A 213 -6.34 -3.64 -15.15
N THR A 214 -6.96 -2.48 -15.23
CA THR A 214 -8.31 -2.31 -15.82
C THR A 214 -8.27 -2.04 -17.33
N GLY A 215 -7.08 -1.73 -17.90
CA GLY A 215 -6.95 -1.28 -19.29
C GLY A 215 -7.51 0.13 -19.56
N GLU A 216 -8.00 0.82 -18.53
CA GLU A 216 -8.53 2.16 -18.64
C GLU A 216 -7.45 3.25 -18.55
N PRO A 217 -7.68 4.46 -19.14
CA PRO A 217 -6.75 5.57 -19.02
C PRO A 217 -6.46 5.92 -17.56
N ARG A 218 -5.18 6.00 -17.22
CA ARG A 218 -4.68 6.29 -15.86
C ARG A 218 -4.38 7.78 -15.72
N THR A 219 -4.14 8.23 -14.51
CA THR A 219 -3.71 9.61 -14.24
C THR A 219 -2.41 9.96 -14.99
N VAL A 220 -1.47 9.00 -15.09
CA VAL A 220 -0.22 9.19 -15.83
C VAL A 220 -0.41 9.37 -17.35
N ASP A 221 -1.56 8.99 -17.87
CA ASP A 221 -1.91 9.10 -19.30
C ASP A 221 -2.69 10.40 -19.59
N ASP A 222 -2.98 11.25 -18.57
CA ASP A 222 -3.73 12.48 -18.72
C ASP A 222 -2.91 13.55 -19.47
N PRO A 223 -3.47 14.15 -20.54
CA PRO A 223 -2.80 15.20 -21.31
C PRO A 223 -2.36 16.41 -20.48
N LEU A 224 -3.15 16.80 -19.46
CA LEU A 224 -2.79 17.90 -18.56
C LEU A 224 -1.52 17.58 -17.76
N VAL A 225 -1.38 16.36 -17.28
CA VAL A 225 -0.18 15.94 -16.52
C VAL A 225 1.07 16.00 -17.41
N ALA A 226 0.94 15.58 -18.68
CA ALA A 226 2.02 15.67 -19.67
C ALA A 226 2.38 17.13 -19.99
N GLU A 227 1.39 18.01 -20.12
CA GLU A 227 1.59 19.44 -20.35
C GLU A 227 2.31 20.09 -19.16
N LEU A 228 1.85 19.82 -17.94
CA LEU A 228 2.50 20.32 -16.73
C LEU A 228 3.94 19.83 -16.60
N GLY A 229 4.20 18.55 -16.88
CA GLY A 229 5.56 17.99 -16.89
C GLY A 229 6.47 18.75 -17.83
N LYS A 230 6.03 18.99 -19.07
CA LYS A 230 6.78 19.77 -20.05
C LYS A 230 7.01 21.21 -19.61
N LYS A 231 5.98 21.87 -19.06
CA LYS A 231 6.07 23.29 -18.56
C LYS A 231 7.05 23.42 -17.40
N LEU A 232 7.10 22.41 -16.52
CA LEU A 232 7.89 22.43 -15.29
C LEU A 232 9.28 21.80 -15.45
N GLY A 233 9.56 21.16 -16.59
CA GLY A 233 10.80 20.41 -16.79
C GLY A 233 10.90 19.16 -15.92
N LEU A 234 9.74 18.53 -15.59
CA LEU A 234 9.61 17.33 -14.78
C LEU A 234 9.10 16.16 -15.61
N ASP A 235 9.52 14.94 -15.28
CA ASP A 235 8.86 13.73 -15.78
C ASP A 235 7.42 13.66 -15.28
N ILE A 236 6.53 13.04 -16.07
CA ILE A 236 5.10 12.87 -15.70
C ILE A 236 4.97 12.19 -14.33
N GLY A 237 5.79 11.18 -14.03
CA GLY A 237 5.83 10.54 -12.73
C GLY A 237 6.21 11.51 -11.62
N GLN A 238 7.24 12.33 -11.84
CA GLN A 238 7.67 13.34 -10.87
C GLN A 238 6.57 14.35 -10.55
N VAL A 239 5.77 14.77 -11.55
CA VAL A 239 4.62 15.67 -11.32
C VAL A 239 3.62 15.03 -10.35
N LEU A 240 3.25 13.77 -10.59
CA LEU A 240 2.25 13.06 -9.78
C LEU A 240 2.76 12.74 -8.38
N TYR A 241 4.02 12.34 -8.23
CA TYR A 241 4.63 12.10 -6.91
C TYR A 241 4.79 13.41 -6.12
N SER A 242 5.20 14.47 -6.79
CA SER A 242 5.30 15.81 -6.18
C SER A 242 3.94 16.29 -5.67
N TRP A 243 2.87 16.10 -6.46
CA TRP A 243 1.52 16.40 -6.04
C TRP A 243 1.13 15.61 -4.77
N GLY A 244 1.39 14.30 -4.74
CA GLY A 244 1.07 13.46 -3.59
C GLY A 244 1.82 13.88 -2.31
N VAL A 245 3.13 14.16 -2.42
CA VAL A 245 3.92 14.63 -1.27
C VAL A 245 3.47 16.03 -0.82
N GLN A 246 3.23 16.94 -1.76
CA GLN A 246 2.77 18.30 -1.45
C GLN A 246 1.39 18.32 -0.78
N ARG A 247 0.57 17.34 -1.08
CA ARG A 247 -0.73 17.10 -0.45
C ARG A 247 -0.61 16.56 0.98
N GLY A 248 0.55 16.08 1.40
CA GLY A 248 0.80 15.54 2.73
C GLY A 248 0.73 14.01 2.82
N SER A 249 0.85 13.29 1.71
CA SER A 249 0.94 11.82 1.72
C SER A 249 2.34 11.31 1.41
N VAL A 250 2.68 10.17 2.00
CA VAL A 250 3.77 9.32 1.49
C VAL A 250 3.34 8.81 0.12
N VAL A 251 4.25 8.73 -0.84
CA VAL A 251 4.00 8.16 -2.16
C VAL A 251 4.89 6.95 -2.41
N LEU A 252 4.34 5.95 -3.12
CA LEU A 252 4.99 4.66 -3.33
C LEU A 252 5.20 4.39 -4.84
N PRO A 253 6.15 5.09 -5.49
CA PRO A 253 6.53 4.74 -6.86
C PRO A 253 7.08 3.32 -6.97
N LYS A 254 6.80 2.66 -8.09
CA LYS A 254 7.36 1.35 -8.43
C LYS A 254 7.93 1.37 -9.84
N SER A 255 9.13 0.89 -10.00
CA SER A 255 9.77 0.66 -11.29
C SER A 255 10.80 -0.47 -11.20
N VAL A 256 11.12 -1.10 -12.33
CA VAL A 256 12.27 -1.98 -12.49
C VAL A 256 13.28 -1.39 -13.49
N THR A 257 13.00 -0.21 -14.04
CA THR A 257 13.88 0.52 -14.95
C THR A 257 14.81 1.45 -14.16
N PRO A 258 16.12 1.29 -14.18
CA PRO A 258 17.07 2.05 -13.35
C PRO A 258 16.86 3.58 -13.44
N SER A 259 16.82 4.14 -14.63
CA SER A 259 16.63 5.59 -14.81
C SER A 259 15.32 6.12 -14.22
N ARG A 260 14.22 5.32 -14.27
CA ARG A 260 12.95 5.70 -13.64
C ARG A 260 13.00 5.56 -12.12
N ILE A 261 13.74 4.58 -11.59
CA ILE A 261 13.94 4.46 -10.14
C ILE A 261 14.60 5.72 -9.61
N GLU A 262 15.67 6.17 -10.26
CA GLU A 262 16.40 7.38 -9.89
C GLU A 262 15.53 8.65 -10.03
N SER A 263 14.84 8.82 -11.17
CA SER A 263 14.03 10.01 -11.42
C SER A 263 12.81 10.09 -10.50
N ASN A 264 12.18 8.98 -10.17
CA ASN A 264 10.99 8.94 -9.30
C ASN A 264 11.25 9.43 -7.87
N LEU A 265 12.50 9.41 -7.40
CA LEU A 265 12.87 9.95 -6.09
C LEU A 265 12.91 11.50 -6.08
N GLN A 266 13.07 12.11 -7.25
CA GLN A 266 13.23 13.54 -7.39
C GLN A 266 11.88 14.26 -7.43
N VAL A 267 11.32 14.55 -6.25
CA VAL A 267 10.09 15.34 -6.12
C VAL A 267 10.40 16.81 -5.90
N ALA A 268 9.54 17.69 -6.39
CA ALA A 268 9.72 19.15 -6.33
C ALA A 268 8.43 19.85 -5.91
N GLU A 269 8.53 21.02 -5.30
CA GLU A 269 7.36 21.83 -4.99
C GLU A 269 6.72 22.30 -6.31
N LEU A 270 5.45 21.96 -6.52
CA LEU A 270 4.66 22.39 -7.66
C LEU A 270 4.15 23.83 -7.41
N PRO A 271 4.19 24.71 -8.44
CA PRO A 271 3.48 25.98 -8.38
C PRO A 271 2.01 25.81 -8.03
N GLN A 272 1.42 26.77 -7.32
CA GLN A 272 0.05 26.72 -6.82
C GLN A 272 -0.99 26.50 -7.94
N ASP A 273 -0.75 27.11 -9.12
CA ASP A 273 -1.62 26.94 -10.29
C ASP A 273 -1.56 25.50 -10.83
N ALA A 274 -0.39 24.88 -10.89
CA ALA A 274 -0.21 23.49 -11.31
C ALA A 274 -0.83 22.52 -10.30
N PHE A 275 -0.59 22.74 -9.01
CA PHE A 275 -1.17 21.94 -7.93
C PHE A 275 -2.70 21.99 -7.96
N LYS A 276 -3.28 23.19 -8.17
CA LYS A 276 -4.73 23.34 -8.30
C LYS A 276 -5.27 22.62 -9.53
N GLN A 277 -4.63 22.72 -10.69
CA GLN A 277 -5.05 22.02 -11.90
C GLN A 277 -5.08 20.50 -11.70
N LEU A 278 -4.11 19.92 -10.97
CA LEU A 278 -4.11 18.51 -10.63
C LEU A 278 -5.25 18.14 -9.67
N ASN A 279 -5.59 19.02 -8.72
CA ASN A 279 -6.75 18.83 -7.85
C ASN A 279 -8.07 18.86 -8.62
N ASP A 280 -8.16 19.67 -9.67
CA ASP A 280 -9.36 19.77 -10.52
C ASP A 280 -9.59 18.50 -11.38
N LEU A 281 -8.65 17.53 -11.38
CA LEU A 281 -8.76 16.23 -12.05
C LEU A 281 -9.58 15.18 -11.28
N GLU A 282 -10.10 15.48 -10.09
CA GLU A 282 -10.88 14.55 -9.28
C GLU A 282 -12.05 13.93 -10.09
N ARG A 283 -12.17 12.60 -10.04
CA ARG A 283 -13.21 11.83 -10.74
C ARG A 283 -13.86 10.76 -9.88
N ASN A 284 -13.42 10.65 -8.63
CA ASN A 284 -13.77 9.54 -7.73
C ASN A 284 -13.51 8.16 -8.38
N LYS A 285 -12.42 8.07 -9.16
CA LYS A 285 -12.10 6.88 -9.97
C LYS A 285 -11.13 5.96 -9.27
N ARG A 286 -11.65 4.84 -8.76
CA ARG A 286 -10.87 3.77 -8.16
C ARG A 286 -10.52 2.71 -9.20
N TYR A 287 -9.26 2.28 -9.24
CA TYR A 287 -8.80 1.18 -10.09
C TYR A 287 -8.68 -0.14 -9.33
N ASN A 288 -8.35 -0.11 -8.04
CA ASN A 288 -8.09 -1.32 -7.26
C ASN A 288 -9.37 -1.83 -6.57
N TRP A 289 -10.33 -2.26 -7.38
CA TRP A 289 -11.54 -2.93 -6.92
C TRP A 289 -11.29 -4.42 -6.71
N GLN A 290 -11.49 -4.91 -5.48
CA GLN A 290 -11.38 -6.34 -5.16
C GLN A 290 -12.76 -6.99 -4.98
N THR A 291 -13.71 -6.61 -5.84
CA THR A 291 -15.12 -7.07 -5.77
C THR A 291 -15.27 -8.58 -5.87
N ARG A 292 -14.38 -9.25 -6.62
CA ARG A 292 -14.35 -10.73 -6.73
C ARG A 292 -14.23 -11.48 -5.40
N TRP A 293 -13.82 -10.79 -4.32
CA TRP A 293 -13.73 -11.42 -3.01
C TRP A 293 -15.08 -11.57 -2.30
N GLY A 294 -16.17 -11.00 -2.84
CA GLY A 294 -17.48 -11.05 -2.21
C GLY A 294 -17.58 -10.23 -0.91
N PHE A 295 -16.77 -9.19 -0.80
CA PHE A 295 -16.74 -8.28 0.34
C PHE A 295 -16.66 -6.83 -0.14
N ASP A 296 -17.58 -5.99 0.31
CA ASP A 296 -17.57 -4.56 -0.04
C ASP A 296 -16.52 -3.80 0.79
N ILE A 297 -15.28 -3.81 0.30
CA ILE A 297 -14.13 -3.23 0.99
C ILE A 297 -14.34 -1.74 1.25
N PHE A 298 -14.82 -1.02 0.24
CA PHE A 298 -14.93 0.43 0.28
C PHE A 298 -16.33 0.93 0.67
N GLN A 299 -17.29 0.03 0.87
CA GLN A 299 -18.67 0.35 1.24
C GLN A 299 -19.38 1.23 0.19
N GLU A 300 -19.03 1.02 -1.08
CA GLU A 300 -19.52 1.82 -2.21
C GLU A 300 -20.51 1.05 -3.11
N LEU A 301 -20.51 -0.29 -3.06
CA LEU A 301 -21.30 -1.14 -3.98
C LEU A 301 -22.48 -1.86 -3.30
N GLY A 302 -22.36 -2.18 -2.01
CA GLY A 302 -23.31 -2.98 -1.27
C GLY A 302 -23.07 -4.51 -1.40
N GLU A 303 -23.54 -5.26 -0.40
CA GLU A 303 -23.30 -6.70 -0.29
C GLU A 303 -23.90 -7.52 -1.45
N GLU A 304 -25.06 -7.13 -1.97
CA GLU A 304 -25.71 -7.84 -3.06
C GLU A 304 -24.86 -7.83 -4.34
N GLU A 305 -24.34 -6.67 -4.71
CA GLU A 305 -23.51 -6.53 -5.93
C GLU A 305 -22.17 -7.25 -5.78
N VAL A 306 -21.47 -7.12 -4.65
CA VAL A 306 -20.18 -7.82 -4.49
C VAL A 306 -20.35 -9.32 -4.44
N ASN A 307 -21.44 -9.84 -3.85
CA ASN A 307 -21.76 -11.27 -3.85
C ASN A 307 -22.13 -11.79 -5.25
N LYS A 308 -22.79 -10.97 -6.06
CA LYS A 308 -23.06 -11.29 -7.47
C LYS A 308 -21.75 -11.39 -8.25
N VAL A 309 -20.89 -10.36 -8.16
CA VAL A 309 -19.59 -10.36 -8.84
C VAL A 309 -18.71 -11.53 -8.40
N ALA A 310 -18.70 -11.89 -7.11
CA ALA A 310 -17.94 -13.03 -6.60
C ALA A 310 -18.36 -14.34 -7.28
N ARG A 311 -19.68 -14.57 -7.46
CA ARG A 311 -20.20 -15.74 -8.18
C ARG A 311 -19.88 -15.70 -9.67
N GLU A 312 -20.06 -14.55 -10.32
CA GLU A 312 -19.77 -14.38 -11.75
C GLU A 312 -18.29 -14.61 -12.08
N THR A 313 -17.38 -14.24 -11.18
CA THR A 313 -15.93 -14.41 -11.34
C THR A 313 -15.41 -15.77 -10.88
N GLY A 314 -16.26 -16.63 -10.33
CA GLY A 314 -15.89 -17.96 -9.85
C GLY A 314 -15.12 -18.81 -10.87
N PRO A 315 -15.59 -18.97 -12.13
CA PRO A 315 -14.86 -19.71 -13.16
C PRO A 315 -13.44 -19.19 -13.42
N GLU A 316 -13.26 -17.87 -13.45
CA GLU A 316 -11.92 -17.26 -13.61
C GLU A 316 -11.04 -17.51 -12.38
N ASN A 317 -11.64 -17.50 -11.18
CA ASN A 317 -10.91 -17.78 -9.94
C ASN A 317 -10.45 -19.23 -9.90
N LEU A 318 -11.28 -20.19 -10.37
CA LEU A 318 -10.88 -21.60 -10.47
C LEU A 318 -9.70 -21.79 -11.43
N GLU A 319 -9.69 -21.09 -12.57
CA GLU A 319 -8.57 -21.12 -13.51
C GLU A 319 -7.29 -20.55 -12.90
N LYS A 320 -7.40 -19.43 -12.18
CA LYS A 320 -6.27 -18.65 -11.66
C LYS A 320 -5.72 -19.18 -10.32
N PHE A 321 -6.58 -19.66 -9.44
CA PHE A 321 -6.24 -20.02 -8.06
C PHE A 321 -6.61 -21.46 -7.69
N GLY A 322 -7.38 -22.18 -8.53
CA GLY A 322 -7.75 -23.56 -8.30
C GLY A 322 -6.52 -24.46 -8.17
N LYS A 323 -6.58 -25.41 -7.23
CA LYS A 323 -5.52 -26.42 -7.10
C LYS A 323 -5.58 -27.34 -8.32
N LYS A 324 -4.50 -27.39 -9.08
CA LYS A 324 -4.31 -28.36 -10.17
C LYS A 324 -3.99 -29.74 -9.60
#